data_dbacea34c133041d1f2fd5ffc6d1adee
#
_entry.id   dbacea34c133041d1f2fd5ffc6d1adee
#
_cell.length_a   1.000
_cell.length_b   1.000
_cell.length_c   1.000
_cell.angle_alpha   90.00
_cell.angle_beta   90.00
_cell.angle_gamma   90.00
#
_symmetry.space_group_name_H-M   'P 1'
#
loop_
_entity.id
_entity.type
_entity.pdbx_description
1 polymer ?
#
loop_
_entity_poly.entity_id
_entity_poly.type
_entity_poly.pdbx_seq_one_letter_code
_entity_poly.pdbx_strand_id
1 'polypeptide(L)'
;MLKLNKQALGNATQSRTALALFAATVLIGGSATEASARSHRHHHHHHHHHVAHSATPSSAWRDASTAIAQTRGTGRSFSGMASFYGNESGSKTASGQRFNQNAMTAAHRSLPFGTKLRVTHGDRSVVVTINDRGPFIRGRVLDLSTGAARAIGLTGAGVGRVVAEVI
;
A
#
# COMPACT_ATOMS: atom_id res chain seq x y z
N MET A 1 32.33 26.27 53.73
CA MET A 1 31.95 24.96 54.33
C MET A 1 31.54 24.02 53.24
N LEU A 2 32.37 22.98 53.06
CA LEU A 2 32.19 21.88 52.15
C LEU A 2 30.91 21.07 52.49
N LYS A 3 30.21 20.55 51.48
CA LYS A 3 29.76 19.16 51.48
C LYS A 3 29.66 18.65 50.07
N LEU A 4 30.66 17.87 49.71
CA LEU A 4 30.57 16.82 48.69
C LEU A 4 29.51 15.81 49.10
N ASN A 5 28.74 15.30 48.14
CA ASN A 5 28.25 13.95 48.26
C ASN A 5 28.37 13.23 46.93
N LYS A 6 29.31 12.29 46.95
CA LYS A 6 29.52 11.20 45.99
C LYS A 6 28.45 10.13 46.28
N GLN A 7 27.95 9.53 45.24
CA GLN A 7 27.64 8.10 45.10
C GLN A 7 27.24 7.90 43.64
N ALA A 8 27.96 7.39 42.75
CA ALA A 8 28.72 6.13 42.63
C ALA A 8 27.82 4.89 42.40
N LEU A 9 28.11 4.29 41.28
CA LEU A 9 27.95 2.84 40.94
C LEU A 9 26.49 2.34 40.88
N GLY A 10 26.12 1.66 39.86
CA GLY A 10 26.70 0.72 38.92
C GLY A 10 25.62 -0.27 38.53
N ASN A 11 25.74 -0.83 37.44
CA ASN A 11 25.53 -2.20 36.96
C ASN A 11 25.12 -2.12 35.50
N ALA A 12 25.93 -2.37 34.60
CA ALA A 12 26.66 -3.55 34.13
C ALA A 12 25.81 -4.82 34.18
N THR A 13 25.72 -5.36 32.99
CA THR A 13 25.62 -6.80 32.70
C THR A 13 24.21 -7.36 32.65
N GLN A 14 23.76 -7.75 31.47
CA GLN A 14 23.84 -9.16 31.07
C GLN A 14 23.46 -9.33 29.61
N SER A 15 24.45 -9.64 28.84
CA SER A 15 24.38 -10.42 27.61
C SER A 15 23.78 -11.79 27.94
N ARG A 16 22.74 -12.19 27.25
CA ARG A 16 22.37 -13.62 27.15
C ARG A 16 22.11 -13.97 25.69
N THR A 17 23.18 -14.38 25.08
CA THR A 17 23.22 -15.27 23.91
C THR A 17 22.39 -16.52 24.24
N ALA A 18 21.32 -16.74 23.52
CA ALA A 18 20.69 -18.04 23.42
C ALA A 18 20.78 -18.51 21.98
N LEU A 19 21.83 -19.29 21.74
CA LEU A 19 22.05 -20.09 20.55
C LEU A 19 21.12 -21.30 20.65
N ALA A 20 20.12 -21.40 19.81
CA ALA A 20 19.35 -22.61 19.64
C ALA A 20 19.56 -23.14 18.22
N LEU A 21 20.47 -24.07 18.13
CA LEU A 21 20.64 -25.02 17.02
C LEU A 21 19.43 -25.95 17.00
N PHE A 22 18.71 -26.01 15.92
CA PHE A 22 17.91 -27.18 15.56
C PHE A 22 18.40 -27.73 14.23
N ALA A 23 18.97 -28.89 14.37
CA ALA A 23 19.46 -29.75 13.28
C ALA A 23 18.31 -30.44 12.56
N ALA A 24 18.45 -30.45 11.28
CA ALA A 24 18.10 -31.46 10.27
C ALA A 24 17.17 -32.61 10.64
N THR A 25 16.18 -32.86 9.80
CA THR A 25 15.96 -34.23 9.32
C THR A 25 15.41 -34.18 7.88
N VAL A 26 16.21 -34.67 6.98
CA VAL A 26 15.89 -35.05 5.60
C VAL A 26 15.05 -36.32 5.64
N LEU A 27 13.96 -36.37 4.92
CA LEU A 27 13.38 -37.64 4.46
C LEU A 27 12.90 -37.49 3.01
N ILE A 28 13.57 -38.23 2.18
CA ILE A 28 13.38 -38.55 0.79
C ILE A 28 12.13 -39.42 0.63
N GLY A 29 11.31 -39.13 -0.33
CA GLY A 29 10.20 -39.98 -0.71
C GLY A 29 9.53 -39.47 -1.96
N GLY A 30 9.89 -40.03 -3.07
CA GLY A 30 9.49 -39.84 -4.41
C GLY A 30 8.06 -40.26 -4.74
N SER A 31 7.54 -39.68 -5.77
CA SER A 31 6.78 -40.37 -6.84
C SER A 31 6.41 -39.33 -7.90
N ALA A 32 6.96 -39.52 -9.07
CA ALA A 32 6.52 -38.91 -10.30
C ALA A 32 5.19 -39.57 -10.72
N THR A 33 4.18 -38.76 -11.00
CA THR A 33 3.06 -39.17 -11.84
C THR A 33 2.89 -38.15 -12.94
N GLU A 34 3.28 -38.58 -14.14
CA GLU A 34 2.95 -37.94 -15.38
C GLU A 34 1.43 -37.97 -15.61
N ALA A 35 0.83 -36.85 -15.78
CA ALA A 35 -0.56 -36.75 -16.25
C ALA A 35 -0.55 -36.06 -17.62
N SER A 36 -0.77 -36.87 -18.62
CA SER A 36 -0.99 -36.54 -20.03
C SER A 36 -2.14 -35.57 -20.21
N ALA A 37 -1.85 -34.39 -20.75
CA ALA A 37 -2.86 -33.40 -21.14
C ALA A 37 -3.40 -33.74 -22.52
N ARG A 38 -4.64 -34.21 -22.59
CA ARG A 38 -5.43 -34.30 -23.83
C ARG A 38 -6.06 -32.95 -24.13
N SER A 39 -5.60 -32.34 -25.20
CA SER A 39 -6.23 -31.21 -25.85
C SER A 39 -7.57 -31.61 -26.50
N HIS A 40 -8.67 -31.08 -26.02
CA HIS A 40 -9.93 -31.08 -26.74
C HIS A 40 -10.17 -29.70 -27.35
N ARG A 41 -10.01 -29.62 -28.66
CA ARG A 41 -10.48 -28.48 -29.46
C ARG A 41 -11.98 -28.63 -29.64
N HIS A 42 -12.75 -27.75 -29.06
CA HIS A 42 -14.16 -27.54 -29.42
C HIS A 42 -14.26 -26.34 -30.34
N HIS A 43 -14.62 -26.61 -31.60
CA HIS A 43 -15.06 -25.60 -32.55
C HIS A 43 -16.51 -25.27 -32.22
N HIS A 44 -16.79 -24.06 -31.77
CA HIS A 44 -18.14 -23.54 -31.68
C HIS A 44 -18.41 -22.63 -32.89
N HIS A 45 -19.34 -23.08 -33.74
CA HIS A 45 -19.93 -22.26 -34.77
C HIS A 45 -20.89 -21.26 -34.13
N HIS A 46 -20.61 -19.98 -34.30
CA HIS A 46 -21.53 -18.93 -33.90
C HIS A 46 -22.48 -18.60 -35.05
N HIS A 47 -23.74 -18.93 -34.87
CA HIS A 47 -24.80 -18.42 -35.73
C HIS A 47 -25.15 -16.99 -35.33
N HIS A 48 -25.00 -16.06 -36.24
CA HIS A 48 -25.43 -14.68 -36.09
C HIS A 48 -26.94 -14.60 -36.29
N HIS A 49 -27.68 -14.34 -35.22
CA HIS A 49 -29.04 -13.87 -35.33
C HIS A 49 -29.07 -12.36 -35.11
N HIS A 50 -29.28 -11.63 -36.19
CA HIS A 50 -29.65 -10.23 -36.13
C HIS A 50 -31.09 -10.10 -35.72
N VAL A 51 -31.35 -9.65 -34.49
CA VAL A 51 -32.67 -9.17 -34.09
C VAL A 51 -32.56 -7.70 -33.80
N ALA A 52 -33.08 -6.89 -34.68
CA ALA A 52 -33.23 -5.47 -34.50
C ALA A 52 -34.38 -5.22 -33.53
N HIS A 53 -34.08 -4.79 -32.34
CA HIS A 53 -35.05 -4.18 -31.43
C HIS A 53 -34.74 -2.70 -31.26
N SER A 54 -35.53 -1.91 -31.96
CA SER A 54 -35.66 -0.48 -31.73
C SER A 54 -36.44 -0.30 -30.41
N ALA A 55 -35.73 -0.02 -29.32
CA ALA A 55 -36.32 0.46 -28.08
C ALA A 55 -35.65 1.77 -27.72
N THR A 56 -36.43 2.83 -27.74
CA THR A 56 -36.10 4.18 -27.30
C THR A 56 -35.86 4.16 -25.79
N PRO A 57 -34.70 4.49 -25.26
CA PRO A 57 -34.54 4.61 -23.82
C PRO A 57 -35.00 6.00 -23.37
N SER A 58 -35.92 6.02 -22.43
CA SER A 58 -36.35 7.18 -21.71
C SER A 58 -35.22 7.87 -20.99
N SER A 59 -35.15 9.20 -21.15
CA SER A 59 -34.10 10.12 -20.76
C SER A 59 -34.00 10.40 -19.24
N ALA A 60 -34.57 9.56 -18.37
CA ALA A 60 -34.66 9.89 -16.93
C ALA A 60 -33.47 9.47 -16.05
N TRP A 61 -32.43 8.85 -16.63
CA TRP A 61 -31.27 8.37 -15.83
C TRP A 61 -29.99 9.21 -16.01
N ARG A 62 -30.07 10.32 -16.75
CA ARG A 62 -28.86 11.10 -17.10
C ARG A 62 -28.49 12.20 -16.11
N ASP A 63 -29.38 12.57 -15.20
CA ASP A 63 -29.16 13.75 -14.36
C ASP A 63 -28.50 13.45 -13.00
N ALA A 64 -28.39 12.16 -12.60
CA ALA A 64 -27.74 11.79 -11.35
C ALA A 64 -26.22 11.57 -11.47
N SER A 65 -25.68 11.45 -12.70
CA SER A 65 -24.25 11.16 -12.91
C SER A 65 -23.39 12.40 -13.18
N THR A 66 -24.00 13.58 -13.33
CA THR A 66 -23.29 14.79 -13.76
C THR A 66 -22.64 15.57 -12.62
N ALA A 67 -23.00 15.25 -11.36
CA ALA A 67 -22.46 15.99 -10.20
C ALA A 67 -21.09 15.50 -9.70
N ILE A 68 -20.57 14.36 -10.19
CA ILE A 68 -19.27 13.79 -9.75
C ILE A 68 -18.19 13.93 -10.85
N ALA A 69 -18.52 14.51 -12.00
CA ALA A 69 -17.65 14.52 -13.17
C ALA A 69 -16.76 15.78 -13.33
N GLN A 70 -16.61 16.61 -12.32
CA GLN A 70 -15.84 17.87 -12.45
C GLN A 70 -14.62 17.94 -11.54
N THR A 71 -13.79 16.91 -11.55
CA THR A 71 -12.34 17.04 -11.33
C THR A 71 -11.63 15.94 -12.13
N ARG A 72 -11.78 15.95 -13.44
CA ARG A 72 -10.91 15.18 -14.32
C ARG A 72 -9.54 15.85 -14.36
N GLY A 73 -8.75 15.64 -13.31
CA GLY A 73 -7.31 15.64 -13.46
C GLY A 73 -6.98 14.50 -14.42
N THR A 74 -6.22 14.75 -15.46
CA THR A 74 -5.70 13.78 -16.44
C THR A 74 -4.76 12.76 -15.81
N GLY A 75 -4.85 12.53 -14.51
CA GLY A 75 -3.98 11.71 -13.69
C GLY A 75 -4.52 10.29 -13.52
N ARG A 76 -3.61 9.33 -13.59
CA ARG A 76 -3.87 7.94 -13.24
C ARG A 76 -4.32 7.89 -11.79
N SER A 77 -5.49 7.31 -11.53
CA SER A 77 -6.00 7.11 -10.17
C SER A 77 -6.04 5.63 -9.81
N PHE A 78 -5.87 5.32 -8.53
CA PHE A 78 -6.00 3.99 -7.98
C PHE A 78 -6.56 4.05 -6.56
N SER A 79 -7.11 2.94 -6.08
CA SER A 79 -7.64 2.84 -4.72
C SER A 79 -7.18 1.55 -4.05
N GLY A 80 -7.11 1.57 -2.73
CA GLY A 80 -6.73 0.40 -1.94
C GLY A 80 -6.56 0.75 -0.48
N MET A 81 -6.01 -0.18 0.29
CA MET A 81 -5.69 0.06 1.69
C MET A 81 -4.37 0.83 1.79
N ALA A 82 -4.34 1.82 2.66
CA ALA A 82 -3.14 2.53 3.06
C ALA A 82 -2.89 2.36 4.55
N SER A 83 -1.63 2.33 4.95
CA SER A 83 -1.18 2.46 6.33
C SER A 83 -0.24 3.66 6.46
N PHE A 84 0.41 3.79 7.59
CA PHE A 84 1.43 4.82 7.79
C PHE A 84 2.60 4.27 8.61
N TYR A 85 3.71 4.98 8.56
CA TYR A 85 4.95 4.66 9.27
C TYR A 85 5.59 5.93 9.85
N GLY A 86 6.38 5.75 10.88
CA GLY A 86 7.09 6.79 11.58
C GLY A 86 8.59 6.54 11.66
N ASN A 87 9.26 7.18 12.62
CA ASN A 87 10.72 7.13 12.77
C ASN A 87 11.27 5.72 13.08
N GLU A 88 10.41 4.78 13.48
CA GLU A 88 10.75 3.37 13.67
C GLU A 88 11.16 2.66 12.37
N SER A 89 10.78 3.18 11.23
CA SER A 89 11.07 2.60 9.90
C SER A 89 12.46 2.92 9.36
N GLY A 90 13.27 3.64 10.11
CA GLY A 90 14.64 3.99 9.76
C GLY A 90 14.87 5.47 9.48
N SER A 91 16.13 5.83 9.22
CA SER A 91 16.55 7.22 9.04
C SER A 91 16.61 7.69 7.59
N LYS A 92 16.53 6.78 6.61
CA LYS A 92 16.60 7.08 5.17
C LYS A 92 15.49 6.37 4.42
N THR A 93 14.97 7.06 3.43
CA THR A 93 14.01 6.52 2.45
C THR A 93 14.72 5.82 1.30
N ALA A 94 14.00 5.05 0.49
CA ALA A 94 14.54 4.38 -0.69
C ALA A 94 15.07 5.36 -1.76
N SER A 95 14.62 6.61 -1.76
CA SER A 95 15.18 7.67 -2.62
C SER A 95 16.52 8.24 -2.09
N GLY A 96 17.01 7.77 -0.94
CA GLY A 96 18.22 8.26 -0.29
C GLY A 96 18.03 9.51 0.58
N GLN A 97 16.84 10.07 0.62
CA GLN A 97 16.53 11.23 1.46
C GLN A 97 16.46 10.84 2.94
N ARG A 98 16.77 11.79 3.82
CA ARG A 98 16.52 11.62 5.24
C ARG A 98 15.01 11.51 5.48
N PHE A 99 14.61 10.47 6.20
CA PHE A 99 13.20 10.30 6.55
C PHE A 99 12.74 11.36 7.56
N ASN A 100 11.58 11.94 7.30
CA ASN A 100 10.90 12.87 8.20
C ASN A 100 9.42 12.46 8.30
N GLN A 101 9.05 11.90 9.44
CA GLN A 101 7.67 11.43 9.67
C GLN A 101 6.61 12.53 9.58
N ASN A 102 6.98 13.80 9.74
CA ASN A 102 6.05 14.94 9.67
C ASN A 102 5.91 15.53 8.26
N ALA A 103 6.77 15.13 7.32
CA ALA A 103 6.69 15.57 5.93
C ALA A 103 5.49 14.92 5.21
N MET A 104 4.96 15.57 4.19
CA MET A 104 3.88 15.04 3.35
C MET A 104 4.46 14.11 2.28
N THR A 105 4.81 12.89 2.69
CA THR A 105 5.44 11.88 1.83
C THR A 105 4.75 10.53 1.92
N ALA A 106 5.04 9.66 0.96
CA ALA A 106 4.51 8.31 0.94
C ALA A 106 5.46 7.34 0.23
N ALA A 107 5.28 6.05 0.54
CA ALA A 107 5.90 4.92 -0.13
C ALA A 107 4.92 4.29 -1.12
N HIS A 108 5.40 4.01 -2.35
CA HIS A 108 4.68 3.25 -3.36
C HIS A 108 5.62 2.27 -4.06
N ARG A 109 5.08 1.11 -4.51
CA ARG A 109 5.91 0.02 -5.05
C ARG A 109 6.66 0.41 -6.32
N SER A 110 6.01 1.13 -7.24
CA SER A 110 6.50 1.33 -8.61
C SER A 110 6.43 2.76 -9.14
N LEU A 111 5.66 3.66 -8.50
CA LEU A 111 5.61 5.05 -8.98
C LEU A 111 7.00 5.69 -8.88
N PRO A 112 7.39 6.53 -9.85
CA PRO A 112 8.66 7.26 -9.79
C PRO A 112 8.79 8.09 -8.51
N PHE A 113 10.01 8.19 -7.99
CA PHE A 113 10.27 9.14 -6.91
C PHE A 113 9.99 10.57 -7.39
N GLY A 114 9.46 11.41 -6.51
CA GLY A 114 9.03 12.77 -6.84
C GLY A 114 7.60 12.87 -7.36
N THR A 115 6.95 11.75 -7.72
CA THR A 115 5.53 11.75 -8.11
C THR A 115 4.69 12.35 -6.99
N LYS A 116 3.80 13.27 -7.33
CA LYS A 116 2.83 13.85 -6.41
C LYS A 116 1.50 13.13 -6.53
N LEU A 117 0.92 12.78 -5.39
CA LEU A 117 -0.38 12.15 -5.29
C LEU A 117 -1.30 13.01 -4.43
N ARG A 118 -2.51 13.23 -4.88
CA ARG A 118 -3.63 13.60 -4.00
C ARG A 118 -4.20 12.33 -3.41
N VAL A 119 -4.13 12.18 -2.10
CA VAL A 119 -4.62 11.00 -1.36
C VAL A 119 -5.84 11.42 -0.56
N THR A 120 -6.96 10.74 -0.78
CA THR A 120 -8.25 11.02 -0.14
C THR A 120 -8.65 9.84 0.74
N HIS A 121 -9.07 10.12 1.97
CA HIS A 121 -9.64 9.18 2.93
C HIS A 121 -10.91 9.81 3.52
N GLY A 122 -12.08 9.20 3.24
CA GLY A 122 -13.36 9.82 3.57
C GLY A 122 -13.52 11.16 2.85
N ASP A 123 -13.75 12.21 3.61
CA ASP A 123 -13.92 13.60 3.17
C ASP A 123 -12.63 14.43 3.19
N ARG A 124 -11.50 13.83 3.62
CA ARG A 124 -10.22 14.53 3.78
C ARG A 124 -9.23 14.12 2.70
N SER A 125 -8.44 15.07 2.23
CA SER A 125 -7.38 14.81 1.28
C SER A 125 -6.09 15.54 1.64
N VAL A 126 -4.96 14.95 1.17
CA VAL A 126 -3.62 15.52 1.32
C VAL A 126 -2.82 15.28 0.05
N VAL A 127 -1.93 16.20 -0.29
CA VAL A 127 -0.95 15.99 -1.36
C VAL A 127 0.34 15.46 -0.75
N VAL A 128 0.80 14.32 -1.25
CA VAL A 128 2.06 13.70 -0.81
C VAL A 128 3.01 13.51 -1.97
N THR A 129 4.30 13.44 -1.66
CA THR A 129 5.35 13.14 -2.64
C THR A 129 5.87 11.71 -2.40
N ILE A 130 5.96 10.92 -3.46
CA ILE A 130 6.55 9.58 -3.39
C ILE A 130 8.07 9.71 -3.25
N ASN A 131 8.61 9.24 -2.14
CA ASN A 131 10.05 9.21 -1.88
C ASN A 131 10.54 7.89 -1.29
N ASP A 132 9.66 6.91 -1.14
CA ASP A 132 10.01 5.62 -0.57
C ASP A 132 9.38 4.45 -1.34
N ARG A 133 9.82 3.22 -1.01
CA ARG A 133 9.34 1.97 -1.61
C ARG A 133 8.56 1.14 -0.61
N GLY A 134 7.52 0.51 -1.10
CA GLY A 134 6.52 -0.24 -0.33
C GLY A 134 5.11 0.21 -0.69
N PRO A 135 4.09 -0.30 -0.02
CA PRO A 135 4.11 -1.41 0.92
C PRO A 135 4.38 -2.77 0.25
N PHE A 136 5.09 -3.67 0.94
CA PHE A 136 5.31 -5.04 0.48
C PHE A 136 4.32 -6.04 1.10
N ILE A 137 3.28 -5.54 1.74
CA ILE A 137 2.19 -6.32 2.32
C ILE A 137 1.02 -6.39 1.34
N ARG A 138 0.44 -7.58 1.16
CA ARG A 138 -0.71 -7.79 0.29
C ARG A 138 -1.89 -6.91 0.70
N GLY A 139 -2.61 -6.38 -0.30
CA GLY A 139 -3.80 -5.56 -0.08
C GLY A 139 -3.53 -4.10 0.22
N ARG A 140 -2.30 -3.72 0.59
CA ARG A 140 -1.90 -2.31 0.74
C ARG A 140 -1.32 -1.77 -0.56
N VAL A 141 -1.71 -0.55 -0.90
CA VAL A 141 -1.25 0.15 -2.10
C VAL A 141 -0.33 1.33 -1.77
N LEU A 142 -0.42 1.87 -0.56
CA LEU A 142 0.30 3.07 -0.15
C LEU A 142 0.63 3.00 1.35
N ASP A 143 1.83 3.44 1.71
CA ASP A 143 2.19 3.72 3.10
C ASP A 143 2.52 5.21 3.23
N LEU A 144 1.81 5.90 4.10
CA LEU A 144 1.94 7.34 4.32
C LEU A 144 2.94 7.64 5.43
N SER A 145 3.59 8.80 5.39
CA SER A 145 4.22 9.33 6.59
C SER A 145 3.17 9.59 7.68
N THR A 146 3.58 9.60 8.93
CA THR A 146 2.68 9.92 10.06
C THR A 146 2.00 11.27 9.90
N GLY A 147 2.71 12.29 9.38
CA GLY A 147 2.15 13.62 9.12
C GLY A 147 1.05 13.59 8.08
N ALA A 148 1.27 12.89 6.96
CA ALA A 148 0.27 12.73 5.91
C ALA A 148 -0.96 11.95 6.40
N ALA A 149 -0.75 10.85 7.13
CA ALA A 149 -1.83 10.06 7.72
C ALA A 149 -2.67 10.86 8.71
N ARG A 150 -2.04 11.70 9.51
CA ARG A 150 -2.73 12.60 10.44
C ARG A 150 -3.60 13.61 9.71
N ALA A 151 -3.10 14.18 8.61
CA ALA A 151 -3.84 15.15 7.82
C ALA A 151 -5.18 14.61 7.28
N ILE A 152 -5.23 13.32 6.92
CA ILE A 152 -6.46 12.68 6.42
C ILE A 152 -7.20 11.86 7.48
N GLY A 153 -6.79 11.95 8.76
CA GLY A 153 -7.47 11.25 9.87
C GLY A 153 -7.26 9.73 9.91
N LEU A 154 -6.23 9.22 9.23
CA LEU A 154 -5.97 7.78 9.17
C LEU A 154 -5.30 7.23 10.44
N THR A 155 -4.67 8.08 11.25
CA THR A 155 -3.88 7.66 12.41
C THR A 155 -4.69 6.92 13.48
N GLY A 156 -5.97 7.23 13.63
CA GLY A 156 -6.84 6.55 14.61
C GLY A 156 -7.20 5.12 14.20
N ALA A 157 -7.31 4.85 12.92
CA ALA A 157 -7.65 3.53 12.39
C ALA A 157 -6.42 2.65 12.10
N GLY A 158 -5.23 3.24 11.99
CA GLY A 158 -3.99 2.54 11.62
C GLY A 158 -3.90 2.16 10.14
N VAL A 159 -4.97 1.62 9.59
CA VAL A 159 -5.11 1.22 8.18
C VAL A 159 -6.49 1.63 7.68
N GLY A 160 -6.58 2.14 6.47
CA GLY A 160 -7.86 2.56 5.90
C GLY A 160 -7.83 2.61 4.37
N ARG A 161 -9.04 2.62 3.78
CA ARG A 161 -9.19 2.71 2.33
C ARG A 161 -8.94 4.15 1.87
N VAL A 162 -8.13 4.29 0.84
CA VAL A 162 -7.84 5.57 0.22
C VAL A 162 -8.07 5.52 -1.29
N VAL A 163 -8.28 6.71 -1.87
CA VAL A 163 -8.20 6.95 -3.31
C VAL A 163 -6.99 7.86 -3.53
N ALA A 164 -6.11 7.48 -4.44
CA ALA A 164 -4.91 8.23 -4.80
C ALA A 164 -4.94 8.62 -6.27
N GLU A 165 -4.68 9.88 -6.56
CA GLU A 165 -4.67 10.47 -7.90
C GLU A 165 -3.31 11.13 -8.16
N VAL A 166 -2.68 10.81 -9.29
CA VAL A 166 -1.44 11.46 -9.74
C VAL A 166 -1.76 12.86 -10.24
N ILE A 167 -1.06 13.88 -9.73
CA ILE A 167 -1.26 15.29 -10.07
C ILE A 167 0.00 15.93 -10.63
#